data_c3f0845448974d4d4dd30d0301650eeb
#
_entry.id   c3f0845448974d4d4dd30d0301650eeb
#
_cell.length_a   1.000
_cell.length_b   1.000
_cell.length_c   1.000
_cell.angle_alpha   90.00
_cell.angle_beta   90.00
_cell.angle_gamma   90.00
#
_symmetry.space_group_name_H-M   'P 1'
#
loop_
_entity.id
_entity.type
_entity.pdbx_description
1 polymer ?
#
loop_
_entity_poly.entity_id
_entity_poly.type
_entity_poly.pdbx_seq_one_letter_code
_entity_poly.pdbx_strand_id
1 'polypeptide(L)'
;MNERRAELIYGQVLQRMDMTRETGDEELQELIVDEVGGYIDAELNERLLGILSTKENVNLETLGFGDESKKYRAIITPIDIAGERLGTLFEYRCETEYDIDDIILTEYGTTVVGLEMMRSVNEESAEEARKVAIVKSAISTLSFSELEAITHIFDELDGNEGILVASRIADRVGITRSVIVNALRKFESAGVIESRSSGMKGTYIKVVNDVVFDELAELKRKNAK
;
A
#
# COMPACT_ATOMS: atom_id res chain seq x y z
N MET A 1 0.42 6.58 10.18
CA MET A 1 0.92 5.78 9.03
C MET A 1 0.11 4.51 9.00
N ASN A 2 -0.46 4.12 7.87
CA ASN A 2 -1.35 2.95 7.80
C ASN A 2 -0.52 1.68 7.96
N GLU A 3 -0.91 0.74 8.83
CA GLU A 3 -0.23 -0.55 9.06
C GLU A 3 0.08 -1.28 7.73
N ARG A 4 -0.85 -1.28 6.77
CA ARG A 4 -0.65 -1.84 5.42
C ARG A 4 0.50 -1.22 4.63
N ARG A 5 0.85 0.05 4.88
CA ARG A 5 1.97 0.73 4.20
C ARG A 5 3.32 0.25 4.71
N ALA A 6 3.44 0.03 6.01
CA ALA A 6 4.65 -0.51 6.61
C ALA A 6 4.94 -1.93 6.12
N GLU A 7 3.89 -2.77 5.98
CA GLU A 7 3.98 -4.14 5.46
C GLU A 7 4.47 -4.20 4.01
N LEU A 8 3.96 -3.32 3.13
CA LEU A 8 4.34 -3.30 1.71
C LEU A 8 5.80 -2.87 1.52
N ILE A 9 6.25 -1.87 2.27
CA ILE A 9 7.62 -1.35 2.20
C ILE A 9 8.60 -2.40 2.73
N TYR A 10 8.28 -3.04 3.85
CA TYR A 10 9.09 -4.10 4.44
C TYR A 10 9.25 -5.30 3.49
N GLY A 11 8.16 -5.76 2.87
CA GLY A 11 8.16 -6.83 1.88
C GLY A 11 9.03 -6.53 0.64
N GLN A 12 9.01 -5.31 0.14
CA GLN A 12 9.82 -4.89 -1.01
C GLN A 12 11.32 -4.82 -0.69
N VAL A 13 11.68 -4.39 0.51
CA VAL A 13 13.08 -4.33 0.94
C VAL A 13 13.64 -5.74 1.12
N LEU A 14 12.92 -6.65 1.76
CA LEU A 14 13.36 -8.04 1.92
C LEU A 14 13.50 -8.77 0.57
N GLN A 15 12.60 -8.54 -0.40
CA GLN A 15 12.75 -9.11 -1.75
C GLN A 15 14.04 -8.69 -2.45
N ARG A 16 14.53 -7.47 -2.22
CA ARG A 16 15.79 -6.98 -2.80
C ARG A 16 17.03 -7.41 -2.02
N MET A 17 16.88 -7.72 -0.72
CA MET A 17 17.97 -8.20 0.14
C MET A 17 18.18 -9.72 0.08
N ASP A 18 17.32 -10.47 -0.59
CA ASP A 18 17.40 -11.94 -0.75
C ASP A 18 18.67 -12.43 -1.51
N MET A 19 19.51 -11.49 -1.95
CA MET A 19 20.80 -11.80 -2.60
C MET A 19 21.94 -12.17 -1.65
N THR A 20 21.75 -12.10 -0.32
CA THR A 20 22.79 -12.41 0.67
C THR A 20 22.47 -13.61 1.55
N ARG A 21 21.57 -14.48 1.11
CA ARG A 21 21.09 -15.67 1.83
C ARG A 21 22.04 -16.86 1.79
N GLU A 22 23.35 -16.63 1.69
CA GLU A 22 24.34 -17.70 1.85
C GLU A 22 24.82 -17.76 3.29
N THR A 23 24.48 -18.85 4.00
CA THR A 23 24.87 -19.22 5.37
C THR A 23 23.97 -18.71 6.51
N GLY A 24 22.70 -19.02 6.49
CA GLY A 24 21.87 -18.89 7.68
C GLY A 24 21.81 -20.21 8.46
N ASP A 25 22.10 -20.15 9.75
CA ASP A 25 21.76 -21.22 10.68
C ASP A 25 20.22 -21.35 10.72
N GLU A 26 19.70 -22.53 10.42
CA GLU A 26 18.25 -22.80 10.37
C GLU A 26 17.53 -22.42 11.67
N GLU A 27 18.22 -22.52 12.81
CA GLU A 27 17.70 -22.18 14.15
C GLU A 27 17.43 -20.69 14.35
N LEU A 28 18.16 -19.79 13.67
CA LEU A 28 17.92 -18.34 13.76
C LEU A 28 16.87 -17.88 12.76
N GLN A 29 16.70 -18.61 11.68
CA GLN A 29 15.66 -18.35 10.68
C GLN A 29 14.25 -18.57 11.27
N GLU A 30 14.10 -19.49 12.23
CA GLU A 30 12.83 -19.67 12.95
C GLU A 30 12.51 -18.51 13.92
N LEU A 31 13.54 -17.78 14.40
CA LEU A 31 13.37 -16.71 15.38
C LEU A 31 13.19 -15.32 14.73
N ILE A 32 13.76 -15.13 13.55
CA ILE A 32 13.62 -13.92 12.74
C ILE A 32 12.74 -14.29 11.56
N VAL A 33 11.65 -13.57 11.39
CA VAL A 33 10.65 -13.79 10.34
C VAL A 33 11.30 -14.12 9.00
N ASP A 34 11.12 -15.35 8.55
CA ASP A 34 11.82 -15.94 7.42
C ASP A 34 11.11 -15.74 6.08
N GLU A 35 9.95 -15.08 6.07
CA GLU A 35 9.17 -14.85 4.87
C GLU A 35 9.05 -13.37 4.52
N VAL A 36 9.29 -13.03 3.26
CA VAL A 36 8.96 -11.73 2.70
C VAL A 36 7.47 -11.46 2.90
N GLY A 37 7.14 -10.37 3.62
CA GLY A 37 5.77 -10.05 3.99
C GLY A 37 5.27 -10.71 5.27
N GLY A 38 6.14 -11.42 6.01
CA GLY A 38 5.84 -11.92 7.34
C GLY A 38 5.77 -10.80 8.40
N TYR A 39 5.20 -11.12 9.55
CA TYR A 39 5.05 -10.19 10.67
C TYR A 39 6.18 -10.40 11.66
N ILE A 40 6.82 -9.31 12.07
CA ILE A 40 7.75 -9.34 13.20
C ILE A 40 6.96 -9.33 14.51
N ASP A 41 7.50 -10.02 15.54
CA ASP A 41 6.95 -9.97 16.89
C ASP A 41 6.85 -8.53 17.41
N ALA A 42 5.72 -8.20 18.04
CA ALA A 42 5.42 -6.82 18.46
C ALA A 42 6.43 -6.30 19.49
N GLU A 43 6.89 -7.13 20.42
CA GLU A 43 7.86 -6.73 21.45
C GLU A 43 9.24 -6.50 20.86
N LEU A 44 9.66 -7.37 19.91
CA LEU A 44 10.90 -7.16 19.17
C LEU A 44 10.84 -5.90 18.33
N ASN A 45 9.73 -5.65 17.65
CA ASN A 45 9.54 -4.42 16.86
C ASN A 45 9.66 -3.16 17.73
N GLU A 46 9.05 -3.13 18.91
CA GLU A 46 9.18 -1.98 19.82
C GLU A 46 10.64 -1.76 20.28
N ARG A 47 11.36 -2.84 20.57
CA ARG A 47 12.78 -2.75 20.94
C ARG A 47 13.63 -2.21 19.80
N LEU A 48 13.39 -2.66 18.57
CA LEU A 48 14.10 -2.18 17.37
C LEU A 48 13.77 -0.71 17.07
N LEU A 49 12.51 -0.29 17.22
CA LEU A 49 12.09 1.11 17.05
C LEU A 49 12.69 2.03 18.12
N GLY A 50 13.00 1.52 19.31
CA GLY A 50 13.72 2.24 20.36
C GLY A 50 15.17 2.55 20.04
N ILE A 51 15.75 1.93 18.99
CA ILE A 51 17.12 2.16 18.57
C ILE A 51 17.14 3.36 17.62
N LEU A 52 17.73 4.48 18.07
CA LEU A 52 17.74 5.76 17.36
C LEU A 52 19.03 6.04 16.57
N SER A 53 20.04 5.20 16.71
CA SER A 53 21.33 5.30 15.98
C SER A 53 21.89 3.91 15.79
N THR A 54 22.77 3.76 14.81
CA THR A 54 23.49 2.49 14.57
C THR A 54 24.06 1.92 15.87
N LYS A 55 23.77 0.65 16.13
CA LYS A 55 24.31 -0.16 17.21
C LYS A 55 25.10 -1.30 16.62
N GLU A 56 26.37 -1.36 16.98
CA GLU A 56 27.31 -2.37 16.52
C GLU A 56 27.50 -3.48 17.55
N ASN A 57 27.79 -4.66 17.08
CA ASN A 57 28.14 -5.83 17.88
C ASN A 57 27.14 -6.13 19.01
N VAL A 58 25.85 -5.88 18.74
CA VAL A 58 24.76 -6.12 19.69
C VAL A 58 24.63 -7.64 19.93
N ASN A 59 24.60 -8.04 21.19
CA ASN A 59 24.26 -9.41 21.54
C ASN A 59 22.75 -9.62 21.41
N LEU A 60 22.32 -10.62 20.66
CA LEU A 60 20.91 -10.88 20.40
C LEU A 60 20.11 -11.20 21.67
N GLU A 61 20.76 -11.72 22.73
CA GLU A 61 20.10 -11.91 24.02
C GLU A 61 19.50 -10.60 24.58
N THR A 62 20.14 -9.47 24.32
CA THR A 62 19.65 -8.15 24.76
C THR A 62 18.36 -7.72 24.04
N LEU A 63 18.05 -8.33 22.92
CA LEU A 63 16.83 -8.11 22.15
C LEU A 63 15.73 -9.12 22.52
N GLY A 64 16.00 -10.03 23.48
CA GLY A 64 15.04 -11.01 23.96
C GLY A 64 15.10 -12.36 23.28
N PHE A 65 16.11 -12.60 22.43
CA PHE A 65 16.37 -13.92 21.87
C PHE A 65 16.93 -14.87 22.95
N GLY A 66 16.69 -16.16 22.79
CA GLY A 66 17.11 -17.18 23.77
C GLY A 66 18.63 -17.34 23.92
N ASP A 67 19.05 -18.19 24.88
CA ASP A 67 20.47 -18.43 25.22
C ASP A 67 21.33 -18.87 24.03
N GLU A 68 20.77 -19.57 23.07
CA GLU A 68 21.45 -20.04 21.85
C GLU A 68 21.89 -18.90 20.94
N SER A 69 21.27 -17.72 21.08
CA SER A 69 21.63 -16.50 20.33
C SER A 69 22.92 -15.82 20.80
N LYS A 70 23.53 -16.24 21.90
CA LYS A 70 24.74 -15.61 22.49
C LYS A 70 25.94 -15.61 21.54
N LYS A 71 26.04 -16.58 20.66
CA LYS A 71 27.12 -16.69 19.66
C LYS A 71 27.01 -15.66 18.53
N TYR A 72 25.86 -14.97 18.41
CA TYR A 72 25.62 -14.02 17.33
C TYR A 72 25.86 -12.58 17.76
N ARG A 73 26.37 -11.81 16.82
CA ARG A 73 26.51 -10.36 16.91
C ARG A 73 25.71 -9.70 15.80
N ALA A 74 25.07 -8.59 16.12
CA ALA A 74 24.27 -7.85 15.15
C ALA A 74 24.72 -6.40 14.99
N ILE A 75 24.54 -5.87 13.79
CA ILE A 75 24.42 -4.44 13.54
C ILE A 75 22.95 -4.12 13.37
N ILE A 76 22.51 -3.08 14.05
CA ILE A 76 21.13 -2.60 13.96
C ILE A 76 21.19 -1.13 13.59
N THR A 77 20.67 -0.81 12.40
CA THR A 77 20.72 0.56 11.88
C THR A 77 19.33 1.07 11.55
N PRO A 78 18.91 2.20 12.14
CA PRO A 78 17.64 2.82 11.78
C PRO A 78 17.69 3.34 10.33
N ILE A 79 16.62 3.14 9.59
CA ILE A 79 16.43 3.71 8.26
C ILE A 79 15.57 4.96 8.43
N ASP A 80 16.22 6.10 8.67
CA ASP A 80 15.56 7.39 8.89
C ASP A 80 15.93 8.33 7.75
N ILE A 81 14.93 8.82 7.02
CA ILE A 81 15.12 9.78 5.94
C ILE A 81 14.22 10.99 6.17
N ALA A 82 14.81 12.17 6.11
CA ALA A 82 14.10 13.44 6.30
C ALA A 82 13.28 13.53 7.61
N GLY A 83 13.73 12.84 8.66
CA GLY A 83 13.04 12.80 9.96
C GLY A 83 11.90 11.80 10.06
N GLU A 84 11.70 10.97 9.05
CA GLU A 84 10.73 9.88 9.06
C GLU A 84 11.44 8.53 9.19
N ARG A 85 11.01 7.71 10.17
CA ARG A 85 11.48 6.34 10.35
C ARG A 85 10.79 5.43 9.34
N LEU A 86 11.55 4.94 8.35
CA LEU A 86 11.06 4.06 7.30
C LEU A 86 11.19 2.58 7.65
N GLY A 87 12.18 2.23 8.48
CA GLY A 87 12.42 0.85 8.86
C GLY A 87 13.65 0.68 9.75
N THR A 88 14.07 -0.55 9.92
CA THR A 88 15.31 -0.92 10.61
C THR A 88 16.05 -1.96 9.79
N LEU A 89 17.32 -1.70 9.49
CA LEU A 89 18.21 -2.71 8.96
C LEU A 89 18.78 -3.52 10.14
N PHE A 90 18.64 -4.83 10.06
CA PHE A 90 19.11 -5.77 11.04
C PHE A 90 20.00 -6.81 10.35
N GLU A 91 21.28 -6.77 10.65
CA GLU A 91 22.26 -7.74 10.14
C GLU A 91 22.84 -8.51 11.31
N TYR A 92 23.06 -9.80 11.14
CA TYR A 92 23.69 -10.63 12.17
C TYR A 92 24.65 -11.65 11.57
N ARG A 93 25.66 -12.04 12.36
CA ARG A 93 26.60 -13.09 12.02
C ARG A 93 27.07 -13.86 13.25
N CYS A 94 27.53 -15.10 13.02
CA CYS A 94 28.00 -15.98 14.08
C CYS A 94 29.47 -15.74 14.41
N GLU A 95 29.80 -15.70 15.71
CA GLU A 95 31.16 -15.73 16.28
C GLU A 95 32.15 -14.64 15.82
N THR A 96 31.78 -13.76 14.92
CA THR A 96 32.65 -12.71 14.40
C THR A 96 32.09 -11.34 14.75
N GLU A 97 32.92 -10.44 15.24
CA GLU A 97 32.54 -9.05 15.45
C GLU A 97 32.59 -8.26 14.14
N TYR A 98 31.74 -7.26 14.04
CA TYR A 98 31.72 -6.28 12.95
C TYR A 98 32.83 -5.26 13.18
N ASP A 99 33.56 -4.96 12.12
CA ASP A 99 34.61 -3.94 12.14
C ASP A 99 34.12 -2.60 11.61
N ILE A 100 35.02 -1.62 11.55
CA ILE A 100 34.68 -0.27 11.11
C ILE A 100 34.26 -0.21 9.64
N ASP A 101 34.80 -1.10 8.79
CA ASP A 101 34.47 -1.13 7.37
C ASP A 101 33.05 -1.71 7.18
N ASP A 102 32.68 -2.73 7.96
CA ASP A 102 31.33 -3.26 8.02
C ASP A 102 30.32 -2.17 8.40
N ILE A 103 30.64 -1.38 9.45
CA ILE A 103 29.76 -0.30 9.94
C ILE A 103 29.57 0.77 8.86
N ILE A 104 30.65 1.21 8.23
CA ILE A 104 30.61 2.21 7.15
C ILE A 104 29.77 1.69 5.99
N LEU A 105 29.94 0.42 5.60
CA LEU A 105 29.19 -0.18 4.51
C LEU A 105 27.70 -0.29 4.84
N THR A 106 27.38 -0.69 6.08
CA THR A 106 26.00 -0.78 6.57
C THR A 106 25.31 0.58 6.57
N GLU A 107 25.95 1.63 7.10
CA GLU A 107 25.38 2.98 7.13
C GLU A 107 25.19 3.56 5.72
N TYR A 108 26.15 3.32 4.82
CA TYR A 108 26.01 3.71 3.41
C TYR A 108 24.87 2.95 2.74
N GLY A 109 24.82 1.61 2.90
CA GLY A 109 23.75 0.77 2.38
C GLY A 109 22.37 1.18 2.90
N THR A 110 22.27 1.44 4.19
CA THR A 110 21.05 1.92 4.84
C THR A 110 20.56 3.25 4.24
N THR A 111 21.47 4.16 3.94
CA THR A 111 21.12 5.43 3.29
C THR A 111 20.54 5.20 1.89
N VAL A 112 21.20 4.35 1.09
CA VAL A 112 20.73 4.02 -0.27
C VAL A 112 19.36 3.35 -0.24
N VAL A 113 19.18 2.37 0.63
CA VAL A 113 17.89 1.68 0.84
C VAL A 113 16.80 2.66 1.28
N GLY A 114 17.12 3.52 2.24
CA GLY A 114 16.18 4.53 2.75
C GLY A 114 15.72 5.52 1.67
N LEU A 115 16.61 5.97 0.81
CA LEU A 115 16.26 6.83 -0.32
C LEU A 115 15.33 6.12 -1.32
N GLU A 116 15.57 4.84 -1.62
CA GLU A 116 14.71 4.07 -2.51
C GLU A 116 13.34 3.80 -1.87
N MET A 117 13.29 3.50 -0.57
CA MET A 117 12.04 3.36 0.18
C MET A 117 11.23 4.65 0.14
N MET A 118 11.86 5.79 0.42
CA MET A 118 11.20 7.09 0.36
C MET A 118 10.67 7.41 -1.04
N ARG A 119 11.44 7.08 -2.08
CA ARG A 119 11.01 7.21 -3.47
C ARG A 119 9.75 6.38 -3.73
N SER A 120 9.73 5.11 -3.34
CA SER A 120 8.57 4.22 -3.52
C SER A 120 7.32 4.76 -2.81
N VAL A 121 7.48 5.25 -1.57
CA VAL A 121 6.37 5.86 -0.80
C VAL A 121 5.82 7.12 -1.49
N ASN A 122 6.71 7.96 -2.03
CA ASN A 122 6.31 9.18 -2.74
C ASN A 122 5.59 8.85 -4.05
N GLU A 123 6.09 7.87 -4.82
CA GLU A 123 5.47 7.41 -6.07
C GLU A 123 4.06 6.85 -5.82
N GLU A 124 3.88 6.02 -4.79
CA GLU A 124 2.57 5.49 -4.39
C GLU A 124 1.61 6.60 -3.95
N SER A 125 2.10 7.54 -3.13
CA SER A 125 1.29 8.68 -2.67
C SER A 125 0.88 9.59 -3.82
N ALA A 126 1.75 9.81 -4.80
CA ALA A 126 1.46 10.60 -5.99
C ALA A 126 0.43 9.90 -6.89
N GLU A 127 0.53 8.57 -7.06
CA GLU A 127 -0.44 7.80 -7.83
C GLU A 127 -1.83 7.81 -7.18
N GLU A 128 -1.90 7.65 -5.85
CA GLU A 128 -3.16 7.74 -5.10
C GLU A 128 -3.79 9.13 -5.24
N ALA A 129 -3.01 10.20 -5.06
CA ALA A 129 -3.48 11.56 -5.24
C ALA A 129 -3.98 11.80 -6.67
N ARG A 130 -3.33 11.20 -7.68
CA ARG A 130 -3.76 11.28 -9.08
C ARG A 130 -5.08 10.56 -9.30
N LYS A 131 -5.27 9.36 -8.75
CA LYS A 131 -6.52 8.61 -8.81
C LYS A 131 -7.69 9.42 -8.23
N VAL A 132 -7.49 10.01 -7.05
CA VAL A 132 -8.46 10.90 -6.40
C VAL A 132 -8.78 12.11 -7.29
N ALA A 133 -7.77 12.78 -7.85
CA ALA A 133 -7.95 13.94 -8.70
C ALA A 133 -8.77 13.63 -9.97
N ILE A 134 -8.52 12.48 -10.61
CA ILE A 134 -9.28 12.00 -11.77
C ILE A 134 -10.76 11.83 -11.42
N VAL A 135 -11.06 11.14 -10.33
CA VAL A 135 -12.46 10.89 -9.91
C VAL A 135 -13.16 12.19 -9.57
N LYS A 136 -12.54 13.08 -8.78
CA LYS A 136 -13.11 14.40 -8.43
C LYS A 136 -13.37 15.25 -9.67
N SER A 137 -12.45 15.24 -10.63
CA SER A 137 -12.62 15.91 -11.89
C SER A 137 -13.81 15.34 -12.68
N ALA A 138 -13.93 14.02 -12.79
CA ALA A 138 -15.05 13.37 -13.47
C ALA A 138 -16.39 13.74 -12.83
N ILE A 139 -16.49 13.66 -11.51
CA ILE A 139 -17.69 14.03 -10.74
C ILE A 139 -18.07 15.50 -10.97
N SER A 140 -17.10 16.41 -10.99
CA SER A 140 -17.34 17.84 -11.18
C SER A 140 -17.95 18.19 -12.56
N THR A 141 -17.81 17.33 -13.54
CA THR A 141 -18.41 17.51 -14.89
C THR A 141 -19.87 17.09 -14.97
N LEU A 142 -20.38 16.38 -13.96
CA LEU A 142 -21.73 15.88 -13.95
C LEU A 142 -22.74 16.96 -13.58
N SER A 143 -23.89 16.97 -14.25
CA SER A 143 -25.07 17.66 -13.77
C SER A 143 -25.66 16.95 -12.56
N PHE A 144 -26.58 17.59 -11.84
CA PHE A 144 -27.25 16.98 -10.69
C PHE A 144 -27.91 15.61 -11.04
N SER A 145 -28.67 15.55 -12.14
CA SER A 145 -29.33 14.32 -12.58
C SER A 145 -28.33 13.24 -13.03
N GLU A 146 -27.19 13.63 -13.61
CA GLU A 146 -26.12 12.68 -13.97
C GLU A 146 -25.43 12.13 -12.75
N LEU A 147 -25.17 12.96 -11.72
CA LEU A 147 -24.60 12.50 -10.46
C LEU A 147 -25.53 11.53 -9.73
N GLU A 148 -26.83 11.84 -9.71
CA GLU A 148 -27.84 10.95 -9.15
C GLU A 148 -27.86 9.61 -9.91
N ALA A 149 -27.81 9.63 -11.24
CA ALA A 149 -27.70 8.43 -12.08
C ALA A 149 -26.46 7.59 -11.72
N ILE A 150 -25.28 8.22 -11.66
CA ILE A 150 -24.02 7.53 -11.31
C ILE A 150 -24.12 6.91 -9.91
N THR A 151 -24.63 7.66 -8.95
CA THR A 151 -24.79 7.16 -7.58
C THR A 151 -25.63 5.90 -7.53
N HIS A 152 -26.75 5.85 -8.23
CA HIS A 152 -27.61 4.67 -8.32
C HIS A 152 -26.96 3.51 -9.09
N ILE A 153 -26.19 3.81 -10.14
CA ILE A 153 -25.44 2.81 -10.89
C ILE A 153 -24.45 2.09 -9.99
N PHE A 154 -23.67 2.85 -9.22
CA PHE A 154 -22.66 2.28 -8.33
C PHE A 154 -23.25 1.56 -7.11
N ASP A 155 -24.46 1.93 -6.68
CA ASP A 155 -25.22 1.20 -5.64
C ASP A 155 -25.74 -0.16 -6.12
N GLU A 156 -25.99 -0.31 -7.44
CA GLU A 156 -26.45 -1.56 -8.02
C GLU A 156 -25.31 -2.49 -8.47
N LEU A 157 -24.07 -1.98 -8.52
CA LEU A 157 -22.90 -2.80 -8.82
C LEU A 157 -22.54 -3.68 -7.61
N ASP A 158 -22.43 -4.98 -7.86
CA ASP A 158 -21.93 -5.94 -6.89
C ASP A 158 -20.40 -6.07 -7.07
N GLY A 159 -19.65 -5.25 -6.33
CA GLY A 159 -18.21 -5.15 -6.47
C GLY A 159 -17.77 -4.20 -7.60
N ASN A 160 -16.67 -4.56 -8.29
CA ASN A 160 -16.02 -3.67 -9.26
C ASN A 160 -16.55 -3.81 -10.69
N GLU A 161 -17.48 -4.70 -10.96
CA GLU A 161 -18.03 -4.90 -12.30
C GLU A 161 -19.46 -5.45 -12.27
N GLY A 162 -20.21 -5.20 -13.35
CA GLY A 162 -21.59 -5.72 -13.47
C GLY A 162 -22.26 -5.35 -14.77
N ILE A 163 -23.43 -5.94 -15.01
CA ILE A 163 -24.29 -5.63 -16.16
C ILE A 163 -25.49 -4.81 -15.68
N LEU A 164 -25.65 -3.62 -16.24
CA LEU A 164 -26.71 -2.70 -15.89
C LEU A 164 -27.65 -2.48 -17.09
N VAL A 165 -28.92 -2.36 -16.79
CA VAL A 165 -29.94 -2.00 -17.79
C VAL A 165 -30.33 -0.55 -17.58
N ALA A 166 -29.80 0.36 -18.42
CA ALA A 166 -29.96 1.80 -18.29
C ALA A 166 -31.43 2.25 -18.23
N SER A 167 -32.35 1.59 -18.97
CA SER A 167 -33.77 1.90 -18.91
C SER A 167 -34.39 1.59 -17.54
N ARG A 168 -33.98 0.50 -16.89
CA ARG A 168 -34.47 0.12 -15.56
C ARG A 168 -34.07 1.12 -14.49
N ILE A 169 -32.79 1.61 -14.57
CA ILE A 169 -32.31 2.65 -13.66
C ILE A 169 -33.04 3.96 -13.94
N ALA A 170 -33.18 4.34 -15.20
CA ALA A 170 -33.90 5.54 -15.63
C ALA A 170 -35.32 5.59 -15.07
N ASP A 171 -36.07 4.48 -15.21
CA ASP A 171 -37.46 4.36 -14.72
C ASP A 171 -37.54 4.45 -13.18
N ARG A 172 -36.53 3.91 -12.47
CA ARG A 172 -36.50 3.92 -11.00
C ARG A 172 -36.19 5.31 -10.44
N VAL A 173 -35.26 6.03 -11.07
CA VAL A 173 -34.78 7.33 -10.59
C VAL A 173 -35.62 8.50 -11.17
N GLY A 174 -36.48 8.23 -12.15
CA GLY A 174 -37.31 9.24 -12.80
C GLY A 174 -36.53 10.15 -13.76
N ILE A 175 -35.44 9.65 -14.34
CA ILE A 175 -34.59 10.35 -15.32
C ILE A 175 -34.67 9.67 -16.69
N THR A 176 -34.10 10.30 -17.71
CA THR A 176 -34.10 9.70 -19.05
C THR A 176 -32.89 8.80 -19.25
N ARG A 177 -33.05 7.77 -20.10
CA ARG A 177 -31.93 6.88 -20.49
C ARG A 177 -30.73 7.65 -21.02
N SER A 178 -30.94 8.79 -21.72
CA SER A 178 -29.86 9.61 -22.27
C SER A 178 -28.99 10.25 -21.18
N VAL A 179 -29.57 10.61 -20.04
CA VAL A 179 -28.82 11.13 -18.88
C VAL A 179 -27.86 10.07 -18.37
N ILE A 180 -28.31 8.82 -18.20
CA ILE A 180 -27.49 7.69 -17.77
C ILE A 180 -26.33 7.44 -18.75
N VAL A 181 -26.66 7.36 -20.06
CA VAL A 181 -25.63 7.14 -21.09
C VAL A 181 -24.59 8.24 -21.13
N ASN A 182 -25.00 9.51 -20.96
CA ASN A 182 -24.09 10.65 -20.93
C ASN A 182 -23.20 10.60 -19.69
N ALA A 183 -23.76 10.29 -18.51
CA ALA A 183 -23.00 10.15 -17.27
C ALA A 183 -21.95 9.05 -17.38
N LEU A 184 -22.32 7.86 -17.88
CA LEU A 184 -21.36 6.76 -18.11
C LEU A 184 -20.27 7.14 -19.09
N ARG A 185 -20.60 7.83 -20.20
CA ARG A 185 -19.62 8.28 -21.18
C ARG A 185 -18.61 9.29 -20.59
N LYS A 186 -19.04 10.18 -19.70
CA LYS A 186 -18.17 11.11 -18.99
C LYS A 186 -17.17 10.36 -18.09
N PHE A 187 -17.66 9.39 -17.35
CA PHE A 187 -16.81 8.55 -16.47
C PHE A 187 -15.85 7.66 -17.26
N GLU A 188 -16.30 7.11 -18.38
CA GLU A 188 -15.45 6.34 -19.30
C GLU A 188 -14.37 7.24 -19.93
N SER A 189 -14.73 8.42 -20.40
CA SER A 189 -13.78 9.39 -20.97
C SER A 189 -12.75 9.89 -19.97
N ALA A 190 -13.10 9.92 -18.67
CA ALA A 190 -12.20 10.26 -17.59
C ALA A 190 -11.33 9.06 -17.13
N GLY A 191 -11.56 7.84 -17.66
CA GLY A 191 -10.86 6.64 -17.25
C GLY A 191 -11.25 6.10 -15.88
N VAL A 192 -12.42 6.48 -15.36
CA VAL A 192 -12.94 5.95 -14.09
C VAL A 192 -13.57 4.57 -14.26
N ILE A 193 -14.23 4.34 -15.39
CA ILE A 193 -14.84 3.08 -15.75
C ILE A 193 -14.50 2.68 -17.19
N GLU A 194 -14.66 1.40 -17.49
CA GLU A 194 -14.83 0.87 -18.85
C GLU A 194 -16.28 0.44 -19.05
N SER A 195 -16.86 0.73 -20.22
CA SER A 195 -18.21 0.29 -20.55
C SER A 195 -18.26 -0.46 -21.87
N ARG A 196 -19.11 -1.50 -21.94
CA ARG A 196 -19.33 -2.29 -23.16
C ARG A 196 -20.81 -2.60 -23.32
N SER A 197 -21.36 -2.33 -24.51
CA SER A 197 -22.74 -2.73 -24.81
C SER A 197 -22.84 -4.25 -24.94
N SER A 198 -23.75 -4.85 -24.16
CA SER A 198 -24.10 -6.29 -24.24
C SER A 198 -25.44 -6.53 -24.98
N GLY A 199 -25.78 -5.62 -25.88
CA GLY A 199 -27.01 -5.70 -26.67
C GLY A 199 -28.27 -5.65 -25.79
N MET A 200 -29.17 -6.61 -25.96
CA MET A 200 -30.42 -6.69 -25.19
C MET A 200 -30.20 -6.95 -23.69
N LYS A 201 -29.03 -7.43 -23.28
CA LYS A 201 -28.71 -7.72 -21.86
C LYS A 201 -28.37 -6.47 -21.06
N GLY A 202 -28.05 -5.35 -21.73
CA GLY A 202 -27.68 -4.10 -21.07
C GLY A 202 -26.27 -3.63 -21.39
N THR A 203 -25.68 -2.89 -20.48
CA THR A 203 -24.31 -2.37 -20.55
C THR A 203 -23.48 -3.02 -19.45
N TYR A 204 -22.42 -3.69 -19.83
CA TYR A 204 -21.38 -4.15 -18.90
C TYR A 204 -20.51 -2.96 -18.49
N ILE A 205 -20.28 -2.82 -17.20
CA ILE A 205 -19.42 -1.78 -16.61
C ILE A 205 -18.37 -2.45 -15.76
N LYS A 206 -17.14 -1.95 -15.87
CA LYS A 206 -16.01 -2.33 -15.03
C LYS A 206 -15.40 -1.06 -14.45
N VAL A 207 -15.26 -1.01 -13.14
CA VAL A 207 -14.56 0.09 -12.43
C VAL A 207 -13.06 -0.07 -12.60
N VAL A 208 -12.40 0.95 -13.11
CA VAL A 208 -10.95 1.01 -13.33
C VAL A 208 -10.28 1.77 -12.19
N ASN A 209 -10.95 2.81 -11.67
CA ASN A 209 -10.48 3.62 -10.56
C ASN A 209 -11.42 3.43 -9.37
N ASP A 210 -11.03 2.59 -8.44
CA ASP A 210 -11.81 2.15 -7.26
C ASP A 210 -12.05 3.28 -6.24
N VAL A 211 -11.24 4.34 -6.23
CA VAL A 211 -11.43 5.53 -5.40
C VAL A 211 -12.82 6.16 -5.62
N VAL A 212 -13.47 5.88 -6.74
CA VAL A 212 -14.81 6.38 -7.03
C VAL A 212 -15.85 5.97 -5.98
N PHE A 213 -15.73 4.80 -5.38
CA PHE A 213 -16.64 4.35 -4.34
C PHE A 213 -16.56 5.24 -3.09
N ASP A 214 -15.35 5.56 -2.65
CA ASP A 214 -15.13 6.40 -1.48
C ASP A 214 -15.59 7.85 -1.72
N GLU A 215 -15.28 8.41 -2.89
CA GLU A 215 -15.70 9.78 -3.25
C GLU A 215 -17.22 9.90 -3.36
N LEU A 216 -17.92 8.92 -3.96
CA LEU A 216 -19.37 8.91 -4.01
C LEU A 216 -20.00 8.71 -2.62
N ALA A 217 -19.42 7.87 -1.77
CA ALA A 217 -19.88 7.70 -0.39
C ALA A 217 -19.70 8.98 0.44
N GLU A 218 -18.62 9.73 0.22
CA GLU A 218 -18.39 11.02 0.89
C GLU A 218 -19.42 12.07 0.44
N LEU A 219 -19.74 12.13 -0.86
CA LEU A 219 -20.76 13.02 -1.39
C LEU A 219 -22.15 12.73 -0.83
N LYS A 220 -22.53 11.46 -0.72
CA LYS A 220 -23.79 11.06 -0.09
C LYS A 220 -23.88 11.55 1.35
N ARG A 221 -22.81 11.39 2.13
CA ARG A 221 -22.74 11.88 3.52
C ARG A 221 -22.87 13.39 3.64
N LYS A 222 -22.31 14.14 2.69
CA LYS A 222 -22.42 15.61 2.65
C LYS A 222 -23.83 16.09 2.27
N ASN A 223 -24.51 15.37 1.36
CA ASN A 223 -25.86 15.73 0.90
C ASN A 223 -26.97 15.29 1.88
N ALA A 224 -26.68 14.39 2.83
CA ALA A 224 -27.62 13.92 3.84
C ALA A 224 -27.67 14.84 5.10
N LYS A 225 -26.84 15.88 5.18
CA LYS A 225 -26.84 16.91 6.23
C LYS A 225 -27.52 18.16 5.76
#